data_575530f4a9ea5a10677fcc23ce60f9ea
#
_entry.id   575530f4a9ea5a10677fcc23ce60f9ea
#
_cell.length_a   1.000
_cell.length_b   1.000
_cell.length_c   1.000
_cell.angle_alpha   90.00
_cell.angle_beta   90.00
_cell.angle_gamma   90.00
#
_symmetry.space_group_name_H-M   'P 1'
#
loop_
_entity.id
_entity.type
_entity.pdbx_description
1 polymer ?
#
loop_
_entity_poly.entity_id
_entity_poly.type
_entity_poly.pdbx_seq_one_letter_code
_entity_poly.pdbx_strand_id
1 'polypeptide(L)'
;VEKEMLFIPLFFRGAASVMISIIFLTSIVQSGLPFMVFPQALTINGFTGAVMGVTLGPALVGELFRHIMAKNAALLGAAVTDYNQLAASMPFDRLYGLVNTQAAVVSIKEVYGWMLIAALVSLLLIAISYSPVRPFAIFPKWSTVRRMLRHVVRTEE
;
A
#
# COMPACT_ATOMS: atom_id res chain seq x y z
N VAL A 1 -15.49 -11.37 -13.73
CA VAL A 1 -14.21 -10.63 -13.68
C VAL A 1 -13.19 -11.56 -14.30
N GLU A 2 -12.67 -11.20 -15.48
CA GLU A 2 -11.64 -11.98 -16.18
C GLU A 2 -10.41 -12.05 -15.28
N LYS A 3 -9.91 -13.27 -15.05
CA LYS A 3 -8.74 -13.53 -14.20
C LYS A 3 -7.51 -12.73 -14.65
N GLU A 4 -7.45 -12.40 -15.93
CA GLU A 4 -6.38 -11.61 -16.55
C GLU A 4 -6.32 -10.16 -16.04
N MET A 5 -7.46 -9.55 -15.70
CA MET A 5 -7.48 -8.19 -15.15
C MET A 5 -6.87 -8.09 -13.74
N LEU A 6 -6.81 -9.19 -13.00
CA LEU A 6 -6.21 -9.21 -11.66
C LEU A 6 -4.68 -9.40 -11.70
N PHE A 7 -4.14 -9.93 -12.81
CA PHE A 7 -2.71 -10.22 -12.91
C PHE A 7 -1.85 -8.95 -12.90
N ILE A 8 -2.26 -7.94 -13.65
CA ILE A 8 -1.54 -6.67 -13.75
C ILE A 8 -1.39 -5.97 -12.39
N PRO A 9 -2.47 -5.71 -11.62
CA PRO A 9 -2.33 -5.07 -10.31
C PRO A 9 -1.56 -5.92 -9.29
N LEU A 10 -1.68 -7.26 -9.34
CA LEU A 10 -0.91 -8.15 -8.47
C LEU A 10 0.58 -8.13 -8.80
N PHE A 11 0.94 -8.10 -10.09
CA PHE A 11 2.32 -7.97 -10.54
C PHE A 11 2.93 -6.65 -10.07
N PHE A 12 2.25 -5.52 -10.27
CA PHE A 12 2.74 -4.22 -9.82
C PHE A 12 2.87 -4.14 -8.30
N ARG A 13 1.94 -4.74 -7.56
CA ARG A 13 2.02 -4.84 -6.10
C ARG A 13 3.26 -5.64 -5.66
N GLY A 14 3.51 -6.78 -6.29
CA GLY A 14 4.69 -7.60 -6.02
C GLY A 14 5.99 -6.86 -6.33
N ALA A 15 6.09 -6.26 -7.50
CA ALA A 15 7.23 -5.45 -7.92
C ALA A 15 7.49 -4.28 -6.96
N ALA A 16 6.47 -3.54 -6.57
CA ALA A 16 6.59 -2.44 -5.61
C ALA A 16 7.10 -2.92 -4.24
N SER A 17 6.61 -4.06 -3.74
CA SER A 17 7.07 -4.65 -2.47
C SER A 17 8.55 -5.01 -2.51
N VAL A 18 9.01 -5.63 -3.60
CA VAL A 18 10.42 -5.97 -3.80
C VAL A 18 11.28 -4.71 -3.88
N MET A 19 10.86 -3.69 -4.63
CA MET A 19 11.59 -2.42 -4.74
C MET A 19 11.73 -1.72 -3.38
N ILE A 20 10.67 -1.66 -2.58
CA ILE A 20 10.72 -1.09 -1.23
C ILE A 20 11.74 -1.84 -0.36
N SER A 21 11.74 -3.17 -0.41
CA SER A 21 12.68 -4.00 0.35
C SER A 21 14.13 -3.75 -0.07
N ILE A 22 14.40 -3.62 -1.37
CA ILE A 22 15.74 -3.32 -1.91
C ILE A 22 16.19 -1.92 -1.46
N ILE A 23 15.32 -0.92 -1.57
CA ILE A 23 15.62 0.46 -1.15
C ILE A 23 15.95 0.49 0.35
N PHE A 24 15.17 -0.18 1.17
CA PHE A 24 15.40 -0.27 2.61
C PHE A 24 16.74 -0.92 2.94
N LEU A 25 17.01 -2.09 2.35
CA LEU A 25 18.26 -2.82 2.54
C LEU A 25 19.48 -1.97 2.14
N THR A 26 19.37 -1.32 0.98
CA THR A 26 20.43 -0.44 0.46
C THR A 26 20.66 0.76 1.40
N SER A 27 19.60 1.34 1.95
CA SER A 27 19.70 2.45 2.90
C SER A 27 20.41 2.03 4.20
N ILE A 28 20.13 0.83 4.72
CA ILE A 28 20.84 0.30 5.90
C ILE A 28 22.31 0.11 5.60
N VAL A 29 22.64 -0.50 4.46
CA VAL A 29 24.04 -0.73 4.07
C VAL A 29 24.79 0.59 3.88
N GLN A 30 24.15 1.60 3.34
CA GLN A 30 24.75 2.92 3.13
C GLN A 30 24.90 3.76 4.42
N SER A 31 24.07 3.49 5.43
CA SER A 31 24.14 4.20 6.72
C SER A 31 25.41 3.95 7.52
N GLY A 32 26.22 2.96 7.10
CA GLY A 32 27.48 2.62 7.77
C GLY A 32 27.29 2.02 9.17
N LEU A 33 26.10 1.50 9.47
CA LEU A 33 25.80 0.84 10.74
C LEU A 33 26.73 -0.34 10.97
N PRO A 34 27.21 -0.56 12.22
CA PRO A 34 27.99 -1.75 12.57
C PRO A 34 27.21 -3.02 12.21
N PHE A 35 27.93 -4.04 11.73
CA PHE A 35 27.30 -5.30 11.30
C PHE A 35 26.45 -5.96 12.41
N MET A 36 26.83 -5.75 13.68
CA MET A 36 26.06 -6.24 14.84
C MET A 36 24.64 -5.66 14.94
N VAL A 37 24.39 -4.47 14.41
CA VAL A 37 23.06 -3.81 14.45
C VAL A 37 22.19 -4.17 13.25
N PHE A 38 22.77 -4.77 12.22
CA PHE A 38 22.07 -5.13 10.99
C PHE A 38 20.88 -6.10 11.22
N PRO A 39 21.02 -7.20 11.98
CA PRO A 39 19.90 -8.10 12.28
C PRO A 39 18.76 -7.39 13.02
N GLN A 40 19.09 -6.47 13.95
CA GLN A 40 18.11 -5.70 14.71
C GLN A 40 17.31 -4.76 13.77
N ALA A 41 17.99 -4.07 12.85
CA ALA A 41 17.34 -3.22 11.87
C ALA A 41 16.39 -4.02 10.94
N LEU A 42 16.78 -5.22 10.50
CA LEU A 42 15.94 -6.11 9.73
C LEU A 42 14.70 -6.58 10.52
N THR A 43 14.89 -6.93 11.80
CA THR A 43 13.80 -7.35 12.69
C THR A 43 12.79 -6.22 12.89
N ILE A 44 13.25 -5.00 13.16
CA ILE A 44 12.38 -3.82 13.30
C ILE A 44 11.61 -3.56 12.00
N ASN A 45 12.28 -3.64 10.84
CA ASN A 45 11.60 -3.47 9.56
C ASN A 45 10.55 -4.56 9.31
N GLY A 46 10.89 -5.81 9.57
CA GLY A 46 9.96 -6.95 9.45
C GLY A 46 8.75 -6.78 10.36
N PHE A 47 8.98 -6.42 11.62
CA PHE A 47 7.92 -6.15 12.59
C PHE A 47 7.04 -4.97 12.15
N THR A 48 7.64 -3.86 11.75
CA THR A 48 6.90 -2.68 11.27
C THR A 48 6.08 -3.02 10.02
N GLY A 49 6.66 -3.75 9.07
CA GLY A 49 5.96 -4.22 7.88
C GLY A 49 4.78 -5.15 8.21
N ALA A 50 4.95 -6.07 9.15
CA ALA A 50 3.88 -6.96 9.59
C ALA A 50 2.77 -6.20 10.32
N VAL A 51 3.10 -5.33 11.26
CA VAL A 51 2.10 -4.57 12.04
C VAL A 51 1.40 -3.52 11.17
N MET A 52 2.16 -2.69 10.46
CA MET A 52 1.57 -1.61 9.64
C MET A 52 0.92 -2.15 8.36
N GLY A 53 1.59 -3.06 7.67
CA GLY A 53 1.14 -3.56 6.37
C GLY A 53 0.02 -4.60 6.46
N VAL A 54 0.09 -5.52 7.42
CA VAL A 54 -0.84 -6.66 7.50
C VAL A 54 -2.01 -6.38 8.45
N THR A 55 -1.79 -5.59 9.50
CA THR A 55 -2.82 -5.37 10.53
C THR A 55 -3.45 -3.99 10.42
N LEU A 56 -2.66 -2.94 10.58
CA LEU A 56 -3.19 -1.57 10.61
C LEU A 56 -3.67 -1.09 9.24
N GLY A 57 -2.94 -1.41 8.17
CA GLY A 57 -3.32 -1.01 6.82
C GLY A 57 -4.71 -1.51 6.42
N PRO A 58 -4.96 -2.82 6.43
CA PRO A 58 -6.27 -3.39 6.12
C PRO A 58 -7.38 -2.93 7.09
N ALA A 59 -7.08 -2.74 8.39
CA ALA A 59 -8.04 -2.25 9.35
C ALA A 59 -8.50 -0.82 9.02
N LEU A 60 -7.57 0.08 8.74
CA LEU A 60 -7.87 1.46 8.34
C LEU A 60 -8.63 1.53 7.00
N VAL A 61 -8.19 0.76 6.02
CA VAL A 61 -8.87 0.70 4.70
C VAL A 61 -10.27 0.09 4.85
N GLY A 62 -10.42 -0.93 5.68
CA GLY A 62 -11.72 -1.56 5.96
C GLY A 62 -12.70 -0.60 6.64
N GLU A 63 -12.24 0.17 7.62
CA GLU A 63 -13.06 1.17 8.30
C GLU A 63 -13.45 2.31 7.36
N LEU A 64 -12.50 2.81 6.57
CA LEU A 64 -12.76 3.81 5.54
C LEU A 64 -13.80 3.30 4.52
N PHE A 65 -13.63 2.07 4.04
CA PHE A 65 -14.57 1.44 3.11
C PHE A 65 -15.98 1.33 3.72
N ARG A 66 -16.08 0.90 4.98
CA ARG A 66 -17.36 0.77 5.68
C ARG A 66 -18.08 2.11 5.81
N HIS A 67 -17.34 3.17 6.16
CA HIS A 67 -17.89 4.52 6.27
C HIS A 67 -18.39 5.06 4.92
N ILE A 68 -17.57 4.91 3.87
CA ILE A 68 -17.90 5.35 2.51
C ILE A 68 -19.08 4.53 1.96
N MET A 69 -19.12 3.23 2.23
CA MET A 69 -20.21 2.37 1.78
C MET A 69 -21.54 2.75 2.44
N ALA A 70 -21.55 3.04 3.73
CA ALA A 70 -22.74 3.51 4.44
C ALA A 70 -23.26 4.83 3.87
N LYS A 71 -22.36 5.79 3.59
CA LYS A 71 -22.68 7.07 2.95
C LYS A 71 -23.29 6.84 1.55
N ASN A 72 -22.65 6.05 0.72
CA ASN A 72 -23.08 5.79 -0.66
C ASN A 72 -24.40 5.00 -0.71
N ALA A 73 -24.59 4.06 0.21
CA ALA A 73 -25.86 3.34 0.32
C ALA A 73 -27.01 4.27 0.71
N ALA A 74 -26.79 5.20 1.63
CA ALA A 74 -27.76 6.20 2.01
C ALA A 74 -28.10 7.15 0.84
N LEU A 75 -27.09 7.63 0.11
CA LEU A 75 -27.29 8.51 -1.06
C LEU A 75 -28.03 7.80 -2.20
N LEU A 76 -27.66 6.56 -2.51
CA LEU A 76 -28.33 5.76 -3.53
C LEU A 76 -29.76 5.39 -3.09
N GLY A 77 -29.97 5.05 -1.82
CA GLY A 77 -31.30 4.78 -1.27
C GLY A 77 -32.21 6.00 -1.35
N ALA A 78 -31.68 7.19 -1.05
CA ALA A 78 -32.43 8.44 -1.18
C ALA A 78 -32.73 8.81 -2.63
N ALA A 79 -31.90 8.38 -3.60
CA ALA A 79 -32.14 8.60 -5.03
C ALA A 79 -33.16 7.63 -5.63
N VAL A 80 -33.49 6.55 -4.92
CA VAL A 80 -34.58 5.64 -5.28
C VAL A 80 -35.89 6.28 -4.76
N THR A 81 -36.45 7.17 -5.54
CA THR A 81 -37.71 7.84 -5.22
C THR A 81 -38.86 7.13 -5.92
N ASP A 82 -40.07 7.37 -5.42
CA ASP A 82 -41.32 6.84 -5.97
C ASP A 82 -41.56 7.18 -7.46
N TYR A 83 -40.80 8.11 -8.01
CA TYR A 83 -40.81 8.48 -9.43
C TYR A 83 -40.12 7.47 -10.35
N ASN A 84 -39.34 6.53 -9.81
CA ASN A 84 -38.71 5.49 -10.61
C ASN A 84 -39.62 4.29 -10.75
N GLN A 85 -40.44 4.26 -11.81
CA GLN A 85 -41.44 3.21 -12.12
C GLN A 85 -40.80 1.78 -12.11
N LEU A 86 -39.52 1.67 -12.48
CA LEU A 86 -38.77 0.42 -12.42
C LEU A 86 -38.50 -0.01 -10.97
N ALA A 87 -38.16 0.91 -10.10
CA ALA A 87 -37.97 0.64 -8.69
C ALA A 87 -39.26 0.25 -7.97
N ALA A 88 -40.36 0.94 -8.30
CA ALA A 88 -41.70 0.66 -7.74
C ALA A 88 -42.25 -0.73 -8.13
N SER A 89 -41.80 -1.29 -9.25
CA SER A 89 -42.25 -2.62 -9.72
C SER A 89 -41.37 -3.79 -9.17
N MET A 90 -40.26 -3.50 -8.50
CA MET A 90 -39.37 -4.51 -7.97
C MET A 90 -39.69 -4.91 -6.51
N PRO A 91 -39.55 -6.18 -6.13
CA PRO A 91 -39.58 -6.59 -4.73
C PRO A 91 -38.50 -5.86 -3.93
N PHE A 92 -38.84 -5.42 -2.72
CA PHE A 92 -37.95 -4.65 -1.85
C PHE A 92 -36.58 -5.28 -1.65
N ASP A 93 -36.53 -6.60 -1.43
CA ASP A 93 -35.27 -7.35 -1.22
C ASP A 93 -34.35 -7.24 -2.43
N ARG A 94 -34.91 -7.31 -3.64
CA ARG A 94 -34.12 -7.21 -4.88
C ARG A 94 -33.60 -5.79 -5.08
N LEU A 95 -34.43 -4.78 -4.80
CA LEU A 95 -34.05 -3.37 -4.85
C LEU A 95 -32.94 -3.06 -3.85
N TYR A 96 -33.10 -3.52 -2.61
CA TYR A 96 -32.08 -3.38 -1.57
C TYR A 96 -30.76 -4.04 -1.95
N GLY A 97 -30.81 -5.24 -2.50
CA GLY A 97 -29.62 -5.95 -2.99
C GLY A 97 -28.90 -5.17 -4.11
N LEU A 98 -29.63 -4.59 -5.05
CA LEU A 98 -29.07 -3.78 -6.14
C LEU A 98 -28.41 -2.51 -5.61
N VAL A 99 -29.10 -1.77 -4.73
CA VAL A 99 -28.58 -0.54 -4.11
C VAL A 99 -27.29 -0.84 -3.35
N ASN A 100 -27.28 -1.91 -2.56
CA ASN A 100 -26.11 -2.29 -1.77
C ASN A 100 -24.93 -2.70 -2.67
N THR A 101 -25.18 -3.45 -3.74
CA THR A 101 -24.16 -3.84 -4.71
C THR A 101 -23.59 -2.61 -5.43
N GLN A 102 -24.41 -1.69 -5.87
CA GLN A 102 -23.96 -0.46 -6.51
C GLN A 102 -23.21 0.45 -5.53
N ALA A 103 -23.69 0.57 -4.29
CA ALA A 103 -22.99 1.29 -3.23
C ALA A 103 -21.59 0.71 -2.99
N ALA A 104 -21.45 -0.61 -2.95
CA ALA A 104 -20.16 -1.27 -2.79
C ALA A 104 -19.20 -0.95 -3.95
N VAL A 105 -19.66 -1.02 -5.20
CA VAL A 105 -18.84 -0.72 -6.38
C VAL A 105 -18.37 0.73 -6.39
N VAL A 106 -19.25 1.69 -6.08
CA VAL A 106 -18.92 3.12 -6.01
C VAL A 106 -17.93 3.35 -4.87
N SER A 107 -18.14 2.72 -3.72
CA SER A 107 -17.28 2.86 -2.54
C SER A 107 -15.88 2.31 -2.78
N ILE A 108 -15.74 1.19 -3.48
CA ILE A 108 -14.44 0.66 -3.89
C ILE A 108 -13.70 1.69 -4.74
N LYS A 109 -14.36 2.29 -5.73
CA LYS A 109 -13.73 3.31 -6.59
C LYS A 109 -13.30 4.54 -5.78
N GLU A 110 -14.13 4.98 -4.84
CA GLU A 110 -13.82 6.13 -3.97
C GLU A 110 -12.62 5.82 -3.05
N VAL A 111 -12.54 4.64 -2.45
CA VAL A 111 -11.41 4.20 -1.63
C VAL A 111 -10.12 4.16 -2.45
N TYR A 112 -10.17 3.61 -3.67
CA TYR A 112 -9.00 3.61 -4.56
C TYR A 112 -8.57 5.03 -4.93
N GLY A 113 -9.51 5.96 -5.13
CA GLY A 113 -9.22 7.38 -5.33
C GLY A 113 -8.45 7.98 -4.15
N TRP A 114 -8.89 7.74 -2.93
CA TRP A 114 -8.19 8.19 -1.73
C TRP A 114 -6.79 7.57 -1.58
N MET A 115 -6.65 6.27 -1.88
CA MET A 115 -5.35 5.60 -1.86
C MET A 115 -4.39 6.19 -2.90
N LEU A 116 -4.89 6.55 -4.08
CA LEU A 116 -4.09 7.20 -5.13
C LEU A 116 -3.61 8.58 -4.67
N ILE A 117 -4.48 9.39 -4.06
CA ILE A 117 -4.12 10.70 -3.52
C ILE A 117 -3.05 10.54 -2.44
N ALA A 118 -3.23 9.59 -1.50
CA ALA A 118 -2.24 9.32 -0.46
C ALA A 118 -0.88 8.89 -1.05
N ALA A 119 -0.88 8.08 -2.10
CA ALA A 119 0.34 7.68 -2.80
C ALA A 119 1.04 8.86 -3.48
N LEU A 120 0.29 9.74 -4.14
CA LEU A 120 0.84 10.95 -4.77
C LEU A 120 1.43 11.91 -3.73
N VAL A 121 0.75 12.12 -2.61
CA VAL A 121 1.25 12.94 -1.50
C VAL A 121 2.55 12.34 -0.94
N SER A 122 2.59 11.02 -0.75
CA SER A 122 3.78 10.32 -0.27
C SER A 122 4.97 10.48 -1.24
N LEU A 123 4.72 10.34 -2.55
CA LEU A 123 5.72 10.57 -3.59
C LEU A 123 6.26 12.01 -3.57
N LEU A 124 5.37 12.97 -3.39
CA LEU A 124 5.73 14.40 -3.32
C LEU A 124 6.57 14.68 -2.08
N LEU A 125 6.22 14.12 -0.93
CA LEU A 125 7.01 14.24 0.30
C LEU A 125 8.41 13.63 0.14
N ILE A 126 8.52 12.46 -0.51
CA ILE A 126 9.81 11.84 -0.83
C ILE A 126 10.62 12.76 -1.75
N ALA A 127 10.00 13.30 -2.80
CA ALA A 127 10.67 14.20 -3.74
C ALA A 127 11.18 15.48 -3.08
N ILE A 128 10.41 16.08 -2.16
CA ILE A 128 10.83 17.27 -1.38
C ILE A 128 11.95 16.92 -0.40
N SER A 129 11.86 15.72 0.23
CA SER A 129 12.87 15.26 1.18
C SER A 129 14.17 14.80 0.51
N TYR A 130 14.15 14.68 -0.82
CA TYR A 130 15.33 14.29 -1.59
C TYR A 130 16.38 15.42 -1.58
N SER A 131 17.46 15.22 -0.83
CA SER A 131 18.59 16.14 -0.83
C SER A 131 19.57 15.75 -1.97
N PRO A 132 19.86 16.66 -2.90
CA PRO A 132 20.79 16.39 -4.02
C PRO A 132 22.24 16.13 -3.55
N VAL A 133 22.55 16.43 -2.28
CA VAL A 133 23.90 16.27 -1.70
C VAL A 133 24.29 14.79 -1.50
N ARG A 134 23.31 13.87 -1.43
CA ARG A 134 23.57 12.43 -1.36
C ARG A 134 22.72 11.73 -2.41
N PRO A 135 23.24 11.53 -3.62
CA PRO A 135 22.50 10.78 -4.62
C PRO A 135 22.17 9.39 -4.05
N PHE A 136 20.90 9.04 -4.10
CA PHE A 136 20.39 7.73 -3.69
C PHE A 136 21.01 6.70 -4.62
N ALA A 137 22.13 6.09 -4.24
CA ALA A 137 22.71 5.03 -5.00
C ALA A 137 21.87 3.77 -4.72
N ILE A 138 21.05 3.37 -5.69
CA ILE A 138 20.20 2.18 -5.61
C ILE A 138 21.02 0.91 -5.33
N PHE A 139 22.29 0.92 -5.72
CA PHE A 139 23.22 -0.17 -5.45
C PHE A 139 24.41 0.31 -4.60
N PRO A 140 24.78 -0.41 -3.54
CA PRO A 140 25.97 -0.09 -2.77
C PRO A 140 27.21 -0.18 -3.68
N LYS A 141 28.11 0.81 -3.56
CA LYS A 141 29.37 0.73 -4.29
C LYS A 141 30.09 -0.57 -3.93
N TRP A 142 30.53 -1.31 -4.94
CA TRP A 142 31.24 -2.59 -4.75
C TRP A 142 32.42 -2.48 -3.78
N SER A 143 33.06 -1.32 -3.72
CA SER A 143 34.12 -1.03 -2.74
C SER A 143 33.64 -1.11 -1.28
N THR A 144 32.37 -0.75 -1.00
CA THR A 144 31.79 -0.81 0.36
C THR A 144 31.52 -2.26 0.76
N VAL A 145 30.97 -3.05 -0.16
CA VAL A 145 30.73 -4.49 0.04
C VAL A 145 32.05 -5.21 0.30
N ARG A 146 33.10 -4.91 -0.49
CA ARG A 146 34.43 -5.51 -0.35
C ARG A 146 35.10 -5.11 0.97
N ARG A 147 34.83 -3.93 1.52
CA ARG A 147 35.36 -3.49 2.80
C ARG A 147 34.69 -4.22 3.96
N MET A 148 33.36 -4.43 3.88
CA MET A 148 32.61 -5.19 4.88
C MET A 148 33.07 -6.67 4.92
N LEU A 149 33.20 -7.30 3.76
CA LEU A 149 33.71 -8.67 3.68
C LEU A 149 35.10 -8.85 4.31
N ARG A 150 36.00 -7.88 4.10
CA ARG A 150 37.34 -7.91 4.72
C ARG A 150 37.29 -7.77 6.24
N HIS A 151 36.33 -7.03 6.79
CA HIS A 151 36.21 -6.95 8.25
C HIS A 151 35.70 -8.26 8.87
N VAL A 152 34.75 -8.93 8.21
CA VAL A 152 34.20 -10.21 8.67
C VAL A 152 35.29 -11.29 8.70
N VAL A 153 36.09 -11.38 7.64
CA VAL A 153 37.19 -12.37 7.55
C VAL A 153 38.29 -12.13 8.60
N ARG A 154 38.52 -10.88 9.00
CA ARG A 154 39.56 -10.51 9.97
C ARG A 154 39.16 -10.73 11.44
N THR A 155 37.89 -10.93 11.73
CA THR A 155 37.34 -11.21 13.06
C THR A 155 37.28 -12.70 13.35
N GLU A 156 37.52 -13.56 12.35
CA GLU A 156 37.52 -15.01 12.51
C GLU A 156 38.98 -15.60 12.65
N GLU A 157 40.00 -14.77 12.47
CA GLU A 157 41.42 -15.10 12.81
C GLU A 157 41.78 -14.57 14.23
#